data_068f56de14ebffd6786a387c33bf12ee
#
_entry.id   068f56de14ebffd6786a387c33bf12ee
#
_cell.length_a   1.000
_cell.length_b   1.000
_cell.length_c   1.000
_cell.angle_alpha   90.00
_cell.angle_beta   90.00
_cell.angle_gamma   90.00
#
_symmetry.space_group_name_H-M   'P 1'
#
loop_
_entity.id
_entity.type
_entity.pdbx_description
1 polymer ?
#
loop_
_entity_poly.entity_id
_entity_poly.type
_entity_poly.pdbx_seq_one_letter_code
_entity_poly.pdbx_strand_id
1 'polypeptide(L)'
;MTKVLYVEDNDDNVFMLKMRLELLGDFEVLTAEDGEKGCTMALSECADIILMDLEMPVVDGWEATRRLKGSPQTRDIPIIALSAHALAGEREKALAAGCNEFDTKPIEFDRLVATLRRILADRK
;
A
#
# COMPACT_ATOMS: atom_id res chain seq x y z
N MET A 1 -6.00 -11.41 -12.55
CA MET A 1 -6.11 -10.02 -12.05
C MET A 1 -4.99 -9.70 -11.09
N THR A 2 -4.54 -8.47 -11.12
CA THR A 2 -3.56 -7.98 -10.15
C THR A 2 -4.24 -7.78 -8.79
N LYS A 3 -3.66 -8.35 -7.74
CA LYS A 3 -4.18 -8.21 -6.38
C LYS A 3 -3.50 -7.03 -5.69
N VAL A 4 -4.28 -6.01 -5.36
CA VAL A 4 -3.84 -4.84 -4.61
C VAL A 4 -4.33 -4.99 -3.17
N LEU A 5 -3.43 -5.00 -2.20
CA LEU A 5 -3.80 -5.00 -0.80
C LEU A 5 -3.77 -3.56 -0.30
N TYR A 6 -4.92 -3.03 0.10
CA TYR A 6 -5.02 -1.68 0.62
C TYR A 6 -5.18 -1.74 2.14
N VAL A 7 -4.16 -1.25 2.84
CA VAL A 7 -4.13 -1.25 4.31
C VAL A 7 -4.51 0.14 4.79
N GLU A 8 -5.72 0.28 5.31
CA GLU A 8 -6.33 1.57 5.65
C GLU A 8 -7.43 1.33 6.69
N ASP A 9 -7.50 2.18 7.71
CA ASP A 9 -8.50 2.05 8.77
C ASP A 9 -9.77 2.87 8.53
N ASN A 10 -9.79 3.78 7.57
CA ASN A 10 -10.95 4.62 7.27
C ASN A 10 -11.83 3.95 6.23
N ASP A 11 -13.05 3.56 6.63
CA ASP A 11 -13.96 2.81 5.76
C ASP A 11 -14.35 3.57 4.49
N ASP A 12 -14.52 4.89 4.58
CA ASP A 12 -14.88 5.71 3.41
C ASP A 12 -13.75 5.74 2.38
N ASN A 13 -12.51 5.87 2.86
CA ASN A 13 -11.35 5.84 1.97
C ASN A 13 -11.22 4.48 1.30
N VAL A 14 -11.42 3.40 2.07
CA VAL A 14 -11.38 2.02 1.55
C VAL A 14 -12.42 1.83 0.46
N PHE A 15 -13.67 2.20 0.74
CA PHE A 15 -14.76 2.02 -0.21
C PHE A 15 -14.50 2.77 -1.52
N MET A 16 -14.10 4.04 -1.43
CA MET A 16 -13.88 4.88 -2.59
C MET A 16 -12.78 4.34 -3.50
N LEU A 17 -11.64 4.00 -2.91
CA LEU A 17 -10.49 3.56 -3.69
C LEU A 17 -10.73 2.17 -4.28
N LYS A 18 -11.28 1.25 -3.48
CA LYS A 18 -11.62 -0.10 -3.95
C LYS A 18 -12.56 -0.05 -5.14
N MET A 19 -13.63 0.72 -5.03
CA MET A 19 -14.60 0.85 -6.11
C MET A 19 -13.95 1.39 -7.39
N ARG A 20 -13.16 2.45 -7.26
CA ARG A 20 -12.55 3.09 -8.43
C ARG A 20 -11.52 2.20 -9.10
N LEU A 21 -10.68 1.51 -8.32
CA LEU A 21 -9.68 0.60 -8.89
C LEU A 21 -10.34 -0.60 -9.58
N GLU A 22 -11.35 -1.17 -8.93
CA GLU A 22 -12.02 -2.36 -9.50
C GLU A 22 -12.80 -2.03 -10.77
N LEU A 23 -13.29 -0.79 -10.91
CA LEU A 23 -13.94 -0.36 -12.15
C LEU A 23 -12.99 -0.34 -13.35
N LEU A 24 -11.68 -0.28 -13.14
CA LEU A 24 -10.73 -0.36 -14.25
C LEU A 24 -10.66 -1.75 -14.88
N GLY A 25 -11.10 -2.79 -14.16
CA GLY A 25 -11.25 -4.14 -14.70
C GLY A 25 -10.05 -5.06 -14.57
N ASP A 26 -8.87 -4.53 -14.24
CA ASP A 26 -7.65 -5.33 -14.14
C ASP A 26 -7.09 -5.44 -12.70
N PHE A 27 -7.81 -4.91 -11.72
CA PHE A 27 -7.40 -4.96 -10.32
C PHE A 27 -8.46 -5.63 -9.44
N GLU A 28 -7.99 -6.46 -8.52
CA GLU A 28 -8.79 -6.96 -7.40
C GLU A 28 -8.24 -6.32 -6.14
N VAL A 29 -9.08 -5.65 -5.35
CA VAL A 29 -8.63 -4.93 -4.16
C VAL A 29 -9.03 -5.70 -2.90
N LEU A 30 -8.01 -6.11 -2.15
CA LEU A 30 -8.19 -6.69 -0.82
C LEU A 30 -7.94 -5.60 0.20
N THR A 31 -8.61 -5.65 1.34
CA THR A 31 -8.51 -4.59 2.33
C THR A 31 -8.15 -5.15 3.70
N ALA A 32 -7.33 -4.39 4.44
CA ALA A 32 -6.98 -4.70 5.83
C ALA A 32 -7.12 -3.41 6.65
N GLU A 33 -7.67 -3.51 7.85
CA GLU A 33 -8.02 -2.33 8.63
C GLU A 33 -6.90 -1.84 9.56
N ASP A 34 -5.80 -2.61 9.65
CA ASP A 34 -4.62 -2.19 10.42
C ASP A 34 -3.37 -2.88 9.88
N GLY A 35 -2.21 -2.46 10.39
CA GLY A 35 -0.93 -2.96 9.91
C GLY A 35 -0.70 -4.43 10.19
N GLU A 36 -1.21 -4.94 11.30
CA GLU A 36 -1.05 -6.35 11.64
C GLU A 36 -1.84 -7.25 10.69
N LYS A 37 -3.10 -6.90 10.43
CA LYS A 37 -3.91 -7.62 9.45
C LYS A 37 -3.33 -7.49 8.06
N GLY A 38 -2.77 -6.32 7.74
CA GLY A 38 -2.09 -6.09 6.46
C GLY A 38 -0.93 -7.06 6.26
N CYS A 39 -0.10 -7.23 7.28
CA CYS A 39 1.04 -8.16 7.20
C CYS A 39 0.57 -9.60 7.02
N THR A 40 -0.45 -10.01 7.77
CA THR A 40 -1.02 -11.35 7.66
C THR A 40 -1.58 -11.60 6.28
N MET A 41 -2.37 -10.66 5.75
CA MET A 41 -3.01 -10.80 4.45
C MET A 41 -2.00 -10.75 3.29
N ALA A 42 -0.95 -9.94 3.41
CA ALA A 42 0.09 -9.89 2.38
C ALA A 42 0.67 -11.27 2.14
N LEU A 43 0.86 -12.03 3.22
CA LEU A 43 1.39 -13.39 3.14
C LEU A 43 0.33 -14.37 2.64
N SER A 44 -0.86 -14.38 3.28
CA SER A 44 -1.88 -15.39 3.01
C SER A 44 -2.55 -15.24 1.64
N GLU A 45 -2.67 -14.00 1.14
CA GLU A 45 -3.35 -13.70 -0.12
C GLU A 45 -2.41 -13.50 -1.29
N CYS A 46 -1.10 -13.53 -1.06
CA CYS A 46 -0.09 -13.33 -2.10
C CYS A 46 -0.34 -12.05 -2.91
N ALA A 47 -0.41 -10.92 -2.20
CA ALA A 47 -0.65 -9.63 -2.85
C ALA A 47 0.46 -9.29 -3.84
N ASP A 48 0.08 -8.68 -4.95
CA ASP A 48 1.04 -8.25 -5.98
C ASP A 48 1.65 -6.90 -5.65
N ILE A 49 0.89 -6.04 -4.96
CA ILE A 49 1.34 -4.72 -4.54
C ILE A 49 0.52 -4.28 -3.34
N ILE A 50 1.12 -3.47 -2.47
CA ILE A 50 0.48 -3.00 -1.25
C ILE A 50 0.40 -1.48 -1.24
N LEU A 51 -0.79 -0.96 -0.94
CA LEU A 51 -0.98 0.45 -0.61
C LEU A 51 -1.05 0.53 0.91
N MET A 52 -0.09 1.22 1.53
CA MET A 52 0.07 1.23 2.98
C MET A 52 -0.13 2.61 3.55
N ASP A 53 -1.24 2.79 4.29
CA ASP A 53 -1.44 4.01 5.07
C ASP A 53 -0.43 4.05 6.21
N LEU A 54 0.29 5.15 6.35
CA LEU A 54 1.31 5.29 7.38
C LEU A 54 0.72 5.61 8.75
N GLU A 55 -0.45 6.28 8.80
CA GLU A 55 -1.09 6.67 10.06
C GLU A 55 -2.23 5.72 10.39
N MET A 56 -1.93 4.65 11.15
CA MET A 56 -2.94 3.67 11.56
C MET A 56 -2.75 3.26 13.02
N PRO A 57 -3.83 2.79 13.67
CA PRO A 57 -3.71 2.25 15.04
C PRO A 57 -3.07 0.86 15.05
N VAL A 58 -2.76 0.37 16.24
CA VAL A 58 -2.21 -0.95 16.56
C VAL A 58 -0.79 -1.09 16.02
N VAL A 59 -0.65 -1.44 14.74
CA VAL A 59 0.65 -1.43 14.05
C VAL A 59 0.54 -0.42 12.92
N ASP A 60 1.32 0.65 13.00
CA ASP A 60 1.30 1.69 11.98
C ASP A 60 1.98 1.23 10.68
N GLY A 61 1.85 2.04 9.64
CA GLY A 61 2.38 1.67 8.32
C GLY A 61 3.90 1.57 8.28
N TRP A 62 4.60 2.32 9.14
CA TRP A 62 6.06 2.26 9.22
C TRP A 62 6.52 0.89 9.71
N GLU A 63 5.92 0.44 10.81
CA GLU A 63 6.25 -0.86 11.41
C GLU A 63 5.81 -2.01 10.51
N ALA A 64 4.61 -1.90 9.91
CA ALA A 64 4.12 -2.91 8.98
C ALA A 64 5.08 -3.06 7.79
N THR A 65 5.56 -1.94 7.24
CA THR A 65 6.51 -1.97 6.13
C THR A 65 7.80 -2.66 6.54
N ARG A 66 8.33 -2.34 7.72
CA ARG A 66 9.55 -2.99 8.21
C ARG A 66 9.38 -4.49 8.35
N ARG A 67 8.24 -4.93 8.89
CA ARG A 67 7.93 -6.37 9.04
C ARG A 67 7.86 -7.08 7.69
N LEU A 68 7.18 -6.47 6.73
CA LEU A 68 7.03 -7.05 5.39
C LEU A 68 8.38 -7.16 4.69
N LYS A 69 9.19 -6.12 4.76
CA LYS A 69 10.50 -6.10 4.10
C LYS A 69 11.53 -6.98 4.84
N GLY A 70 11.28 -7.29 6.11
CA GLY A 70 12.13 -8.18 6.87
C GLY A 70 11.82 -9.66 6.71
N SER A 71 10.76 -10.01 5.99
CA SER A 71 10.35 -11.41 5.80
C SER A 71 10.63 -11.88 4.37
N PRO A 72 11.29 -13.03 4.19
CA PRO A 72 11.58 -13.54 2.84
C PRO A 72 10.34 -13.76 1.99
N GLN A 73 9.19 -14.06 2.60
CA GLN A 73 7.96 -14.33 1.86
C GLN A 73 7.29 -13.08 1.32
N THR A 74 7.58 -11.90 1.89
CA THR A 74 6.88 -10.66 1.53
C THR A 74 7.80 -9.53 1.10
N ARG A 75 9.11 -9.67 1.28
CA ARG A 75 10.07 -8.57 1.04
C ARG A 75 10.07 -8.07 -0.41
N ASP A 76 9.69 -8.91 -1.36
CA ASP A 76 9.69 -8.54 -2.77
C ASP A 76 8.38 -7.92 -3.24
N ILE A 77 7.36 -7.86 -2.37
CA ILE A 77 6.09 -7.20 -2.69
C ILE A 77 6.30 -5.69 -2.64
N PRO A 78 6.04 -4.96 -3.75
CA PRO A 78 6.18 -3.51 -3.73
C PRO A 78 5.19 -2.86 -2.79
N ILE A 79 5.62 -1.80 -2.09
CA ILE A 79 4.78 -1.06 -1.15
C ILE A 79 4.78 0.41 -1.54
N ILE A 80 3.59 0.98 -1.73
CA ILE A 80 3.39 2.41 -1.89
C ILE A 80 2.88 2.95 -0.56
N ALA A 81 3.66 3.83 0.07
CA ALA A 81 3.26 4.46 1.30
C ALA A 81 2.32 5.63 1.02
N LEU A 82 1.26 5.75 1.81
CA LEU A 82 0.29 6.84 1.71
C LEU A 82 0.28 7.61 3.02
N SER A 83 0.42 8.94 2.97
CA SER A 83 0.48 9.76 4.18
C SER A 83 -0.38 11.00 4.05
N ALA A 84 -1.12 11.33 5.12
CA ALA A 84 -1.83 12.61 5.23
C ALA A 84 -0.89 13.76 5.56
N HIS A 85 0.35 13.46 5.94
CA HIS A 85 1.33 14.45 6.37
C HIS A 85 2.51 14.49 5.40
N ALA A 86 2.54 15.52 4.55
CA ALA A 86 3.62 15.70 3.58
C ALA A 86 4.74 16.57 4.18
N LEU A 87 5.21 16.18 5.37
CA LEU A 87 6.26 16.91 6.05
C LEU A 87 7.63 16.63 5.44
N ALA A 88 8.54 17.59 5.59
CA ALA A 88 9.90 17.44 5.10
C ALA A 88 10.55 16.18 5.69
N GLY A 89 11.17 15.39 4.82
CA GLY A 89 11.85 14.17 5.24
C GLY A 89 10.97 12.94 5.37
N GLU A 90 9.65 13.08 5.28
CA GLU A 90 8.76 11.93 5.44
C GLU A 90 8.88 10.93 4.29
N ARG A 91 9.01 11.44 3.05
CA ARG A 91 9.25 10.58 1.89
C ARG A 91 10.55 9.75 2.05
N GLU A 92 11.62 10.41 2.44
CA GLU A 92 12.92 9.74 2.65
C GLU A 92 12.82 8.69 3.74
N LYS A 93 12.09 8.99 4.81
CA LYS A 93 11.87 8.07 5.91
C LYS A 93 11.07 6.84 5.45
N ALA A 94 10.05 7.05 4.62
CA ALA A 94 9.26 5.94 4.07
C ALA A 94 10.12 5.04 3.20
N LEU A 95 10.93 5.63 2.32
CA LEU A 95 11.81 4.87 1.45
C LEU A 95 12.87 4.13 2.27
N ALA A 96 13.39 4.75 3.34
CA ALA A 96 14.35 4.10 4.22
C ALA A 96 13.74 2.92 4.98
N ALA A 97 12.43 2.97 5.27
CA ALA A 97 11.73 1.85 5.90
C ALA A 97 11.48 0.68 4.94
N GLY A 98 11.68 0.90 3.65
CA GLY A 98 11.54 -0.14 2.63
C GLY A 98 10.43 0.08 1.62
N CYS A 99 9.68 1.19 1.70
CA CYS A 99 8.65 1.50 0.72
C CYS A 99 9.28 1.76 -0.65
N ASN A 100 8.60 1.31 -1.68
CA ASN A 100 9.06 1.48 -3.06
C ASN A 100 8.67 2.84 -3.62
N GLU A 101 7.59 3.43 -3.08
CA GLU A 101 7.12 4.75 -3.49
C GLU A 101 6.35 5.38 -2.33
N PHE A 102 6.15 6.69 -2.42
CA PHE A 102 5.45 7.47 -1.40
C PHE A 102 4.48 8.42 -2.09
N ASP A 103 3.25 8.51 -1.60
CA ASP A 103 2.28 9.46 -2.10
C ASP A 103 1.53 10.10 -0.94
N THR A 104 0.86 11.20 -1.22
CA THR A 104 0.18 11.99 -0.20
C THR A 104 -1.33 11.87 -0.33
N LYS A 105 -2.02 12.08 0.78
CA LYS A 105 -3.48 12.18 0.80
C LYS A 105 -3.88 13.66 0.76
N PRO A 106 -5.01 14.00 0.16
CA PRO A 106 -5.96 13.10 -0.50
C PRO A 106 -5.35 12.45 -1.75
N ILE A 107 -5.78 11.22 -2.01
CA ILE A 107 -5.24 10.45 -3.15
C ILE A 107 -5.65 11.11 -4.46
N GLU A 108 -4.66 11.39 -5.32
CA GLU A 108 -4.92 11.79 -6.70
C GLU A 108 -4.95 10.49 -7.51
N PHE A 109 -6.14 10.08 -7.94
CA PHE A 109 -6.38 8.73 -8.46
C PHE A 109 -5.54 8.42 -9.71
N ASP A 110 -5.51 9.33 -10.67
CA ASP A 110 -4.79 9.07 -11.92
C ASP A 110 -3.29 8.91 -11.68
N ARG A 111 -2.73 9.71 -10.77
CA ARG A 111 -1.32 9.60 -10.39
C ARG A 111 -1.06 8.27 -9.69
N LEU A 112 -1.96 7.85 -8.80
CA LEU A 112 -1.81 6.58 -8.10
C LEU A 112 -1.83 5.41 -9.07
N VAL A 113 -2.78 5.41 -10.01
CA VAL A 113 -2.89 4.35 -11.02
C VAL A 113 -1.63 4.29 -11.88
N ALA A 114 -1.12 5.45 -12.30
CA ALA A 114 0.12 5.51 -13.08
C ALA A 114 1.30 4.91 -12.30
N THR A 115 1.39 5.21 -11.00
CA THR A 115 2.43 4.66 -10.14
C THR A 115 2.29 3.15 -9.99
N LEU A 116 1.06 2.66 -9.75
CA LEU A 116 0.79 1.23 -9.67
C LEU A 116 1.25 0.50 -10.93
N ARG A 117 0.84 1.01 -12.10
CA ARG A 117 1.17 0.36 -13.37
C ARG A 117 2.67 0.39 -13.66
N ARG A 118 3.35 1.48 -13.32
CA ARG A 118 4.80 1.60 -13.50
C ARG A 118 5.54 0.58 -12.63
N ILE A 119 5.19 0.49 -11.37
CA ILE A 119 5.85 -0.43 -10.44
C ILE A 119 5.60 -1.89 -10.83
N LEU A 120 4.37 -2.22 -11.20
CA LEU A 120 4.01 -3.59 -11.61
C LEU A 120 4.73 -3.99 -12.90
N ALA A 121 4.90 -3.06 -13.83
CA ALA A 121 5.65 -3.32 -15.07
C ALA A 121 7.13 -3.59 -14.79
N ASP A 122 7.72 -2.89 -13.82
CA ASP A 122 9.12 -3.00 -13.48
C ASP A 122 9.46 -4.29 -12.71
N ARG A 123 8.46 -5.01 -12.21
CA ARG A 123 8.66 -6.25 -11.45
C ARG A 123 9.12 -7.44 -12.28
N LYS A 124 8.98 -7.35 -13.54
CA LYS A 124 9.27 -8.49 -14.44
C LYS A 124 10.75 -8.75 -14.60
#